data_cbc1abf3992233128c7787200ea84475
#
_entry.id   cbc1abf3992233128c7787200ea84475
#
_cell.length_a   1.000
_cell.length_b   1.000
_cell.length_c   1.000
_cell.angle_alpha   90.00
_cell.angle_beta   90.00
_cell.angle_gamma   90.00
#
_symmetry.space_group_name_H-M   'P 1'
#
loop_
_entity.id
_entity.type
_entity.pdbx_description
1 polymer ?
#
loop_
_entity_poly.entity_id
_entity_poly.type
_entity_poly.pdbx_seq_one_letter_code
_entity_poly.pdbx_strand_id
1 'polypeptide(L)'
;MALRVSRLLQQPRWIDSACHECRCFSTSSAILSGHNKWSTIKHDKARNDKAKSRERQIVGKEIASATQMWGPDTKYNPRLALALSNAKRASIPKIIIEAAIARGQGLSVSGQALESVTIEAMLPGSVAAVVECQTDQKARVLQDVRYMIKDNGGIVTPTTFLFERKGRVVMEKKDGANVDDYLDQAIEAGAADITTDDKGRLVILTDPSETKTVGETFAKLSGLTIEELEIFWDPNRDSMVEVKDEEQVKDLEDLLSALREDPSVQDIYLNSIEKF
;
A
#
# COMPACT_ATOMS: atom_id res chain seq x y z
N MET A 1 31.56 -34.50 -80.38
CA MET A 1 32.62 -33.63 -81.00
C MET A 1 32.69 -32.39 -80.14
N ALA A 2 33.70 -32.31 -79.30
CA ALA A 2 34.84 -31.44 -79.27
C ALA A 2 34.41 -29.94 -79.07
N LEU A 3 34.94 -29.15 -78.22
CA LEU A 3 36.30 -28.87 -77.78
C LEU A 3 36.29 -28.06 -76.47
N ARG A 4 37.17 -28.46 -75.55
CA ARG A 4 37.65 -27.68 -74.43
C ARG A 4 38.34 -26.39 -74.87
N VAL A 5 38.02 -25.28 -74.20
CA VAL A 5 38.97 -24.16 -74.16
C VAL A 5 39.07 -23.68 -72.70
N SER A 6 40.16 -24.01 -72.08
CA SER A 6 40.68 -23.52 -70.84
C SER A 6 41.18 -22.10 -70.99
N ARG A 7 40.62 -21.18 -70.24
CA ARG A 7 41.24 -19.84 -70.06
C ARG A 7 41.74 -19.71 -68.64
N LEU A 8 43.04 -19.77 -68.51
CA LEU A 8 43.78 -19.32 -67.36
C LEU A 8 43.64 -17.79 -67.25
N LEU A 9 42.99 -17.35 -66.14
CA LEU A 9 43.08 -15.93 -65.80
C LEU A 9 44.10 -15.78 -64.68
N GLN A 10 45.17 -15.14 -65.01
CA GLN A 10 46.20 -14.65 -64.12
C GLN A 10 45.61 -13.66 -63.12
N GLN A 11 45.84 -13.92 -61.86
CA GLN A 11 45.57 -12.97 -60.80
C GLN A 11 46.66 -11.92 -60.74
N PRO A 12 46.33 -10.63 -60.61
CA PRO A 12 47.36 -9.61 -60.37
C PRO A 12 47.80 -9.69 -58.87
N ARG A 13 49.11 -9.82 -58.70
CA ARG A 13 49.78 -9.61 -57.43
C ARG A 13 49.67 -8.16 -57.06
N TRP A 14 48.91 -7.89 -56.02
CA TRP A 14 48.95 -6.60 -55.33
C TRP A 14 50.14 -6.61 -54.38
N ILE A 15 50.98 -5.63 -54.55
CA ILE A 15 52.21 -5.37 -53.81
C ILE A 15 51.76 -4.84 -52.44
N ASP A 16 52.20 -5.52 -51.38
CA ASP A 16 52.13 -5.02 -50.04
C ASP A 16 52.98 -3.77 -49.87
N SER A 17 52.35 -2.62 -49.94
CA SER A 17 52.91 -1.37 -49.43
C SER A 17 52.56 -1.30 -47.96
N ALA A 18 53.42 -1.77 -47.09
CA ALA A 18 53.33 -1.55 -45.69
C ALA A 18 53.36 -0.05 -45.36
N CYS A 19 52.23 0.52 -45.09
CA CYS A 19 52.12 1.88 -44.58
C CYS A 19 52.54 1.88 -43.10
N HIS A 20 53.76 2.34 -42.84
CA HIS A 20 54.37 2.39 -41.50
C HIS A 20 53.79 3.46 -40.56
N GLU A 21 52.71 4.17 -40.92
CA GLU A 21 52.12 5.25 -40.10
C GLU A 21 50.62 5.10 -39.79
N CYS A 22 50.02 3.94 -40.07
CA CYS A 22 48.70 3.72 -39.55
C CYS A 22 48.78 3.33 -38.07
N ARG A 23 48.62 4.29 -37.19
CA ARG A 23 48.24 4.03 -35.80
C ARG A 23 46.88 3.35 -35.84
N CYS A 24 46.88 2.02 -35.80
CA CYS A 24 45.68 1.25 -35.52
C CYS A 24 45.14 1.70 -34.17
N PHE A 25 44.05 2.43 -34.15
CA PHE A 25 43.24 2.56 -32.98
C PHE A 25 42.74 1.16 -32.64
N SER A 26 43.45 0.50 -31.76
CA SER A 26 42.97 -0.68 -31.08
C SER A 26 41.73 -0.24 -30.33
N THR A 27 40.54 -0.51 -30.87
CA THR A 27 39.30 -0.56 -30.11
C THR A 27 39.39 -1.75 -29.23
N SER A 28 40.21 -1.66 -28.15
CA SER A 28 39.98 -2.50 -27.00
C SER A 28 38.53 -2.22 -26.59
N SER A 29 37.70 -3.24 -26.63
CA SER A 29 36.43 -3.25 -25.96
C SER A 29 36.74 -3.13 -24.46
N ALA A 30 37.08 -1.91 -24.03
CA ALA A 30 37.04 -1.56 -22.63
C ALA A 30 35.60 -1.82 -22.21
N ILE A 31 35.39 -2.94 -21.59
CA ILE A 31 34.19 -3.16 -20.76
C ILE A 31 34.27 -2.05 -19.72
N LEU A 32 33.66 -0.91 -20.07
CA LEU A 32 33.34 0.15 -19.13
C LEU A 32 32.26 -0.44 -18.22
N SER A 33 32.67 -1.41 -17.39
CA SER A 33 31.91 -1.74 -16.20
C SER A 33 31.91 -0.47 -15.36
N GLY A 34 30.86 0.34 -15.59
CA GLY A 34 30.74 1.62 -14.97
C GLY A 34 30.68 1.46 -13.47
N HIS A 35 31.77 1.65 -12.79
CA HIS A 35 31.82 2.00 -11.38
C HIS A 35 31.25 3.42 -11.19
N ASN A 36 30.13 3.70 -11.85
CA ASN A 36 29.42 4.93 -11.60
C ASN A 36 28.79 4.80 -10.20
N LYS A 37 29.23 5.65 -9.29
CA LYS A 37 28.69 5.76 -7.92
C LYS A 37 27.16 5.75 -7.93
N TRP A 38 26.52 6.29 -8.96
CA TRP A 38 25.08 6.28 -9.17
C TRP A 38 24.51 4.87 -9.33
N SER A 39 25.12 3.98 -10.11
CA SER A 39 24.63 2.60 -10.29
C SER A 39 24.68 1.79 -8.99
N THR A 40 25.67 2.07 -8.13
CA THR A 40 25.81 1.43 -6.83
C THR A 40 24.76 1.94 -5.81
N ILE A 41 24.44 3.26 -5.86
CA ILE A 41 23.54 3.87 -4.89
C ILE A 41 22.07 3.80 -5.32
N LYS A 42 21.78 3.59 -6.61
CA LYS A 42 20.41 3.63 -7.16
C LYS A 42 19.43 2.72 -6.41
N HIS A 43 19.82 1.47 -6.14
CA HIS A 43 18.96 0.50 -5.45
C HIS A 43 18.79 0.84 -3.96
N ASP A 44 19.85 1.26 -3.29
CA ASP A 44 19.77 1.65 -1.88
C ASP A 44 18.97 2.94 -1.71
N LYS A 45 19.13 3.89 -2.62
CA LYS A 45 18.32 5.12 -2.62
C LYS A 45 16.84 4.83 -2.85
N ALA A 46 16.51 4.01 -3.86
CA ALA A 46 15.13 3.64 -4.15
C ALA A 46 14.46 2.94 -2.94
N ARG A 47 15.17 2.01 -2.27
CA ARG A 47 14.67 1.36 -1.07
C ARG A 47 14.45 2.35 0.08
N ASN A 48 15.39 3.26 0.31
CA ASN A 48 15.26 4.29 1.35
C ASN A 48 14.13 5.28 1.04
N ASP A 49 13.96 5.67 -0.23
CA ASP A 49 12.89 6.57 -0.63
C ASP A 49 11.52 5.90 -0.49
N LYS A 50 11.41 4.59 -0.82
CA LYS A 50 10.20 3.78 -0.60
C LYS A 50 9.88 3.65 0.90
N ALA A 51 10.87 3.38 1.74
CA ALA A 51 10.69 3.30 3.19
C ALA A 51 10.18 4.63 3.78
N LYS A 52 10.77 5.76 3.38
CA LYS A 52 10.32 7.10 3.79
C LYS A 52 8.92 7.43 3.29
N SER A 53 8.57 7.01 2.07
CA SER A 53 7.22 7.20 1.53
C SER A 53 6.19 6.44 2.37
N ARG A 54 6.49 5.18 2.70
CA ARG A 54 5.63 4.35 3.56
C ARG A 54 5.46 4.94 4.96
N GLU A 55 6.55 5.43 5.57
CA GLU A 55 6.50 6.12 6.87
C GLU A 55 5.58 7.35 6.83
N ARG A 56 5.69 8.17 5.78
CA ARG A 56 4.82 9.34 5.59
C ARG A 56 3.35 8.97 5.44
N GLN A 57 3.04 7.87 4.75
CA GLN A 57 1.67 7.38 4.60
C GLN A 57 1.10 6.90 5.94
N ILE A 58 1.86 6.12 6.72
CA ILE A 58 1.43 5.63 8.04
C ILE A 58 1.10 6.81 8.97
N VAL A 59 2.04 7.75 9.10
CA VAL A 59 1.83 8.94 9.96
C VAL A 59 0.71 9.83 9.42
N GLY A 60 0.57 9.93 8.09
CA GLY A 60 -0.54 10.66 7.47
C GLY A 60 -1.91 10.04 7.80
N LYS A 61 -2.02 8.70 7.78
CA LYS A 61 -3.23 7.99 8.18
C LYS A 61 -3.53 8.19 9.68
N GLU A 62 -2.51 8.11 10.54
CA GLU A 62 -2.65 8.35 11.98
C GLU A 62 -3.21 9.75 12.28
N ILE A 63 -2.68 10.78 11.61
CA ILE A 63 -3.16 12.17 11.74
C ILE A 63 -4.60 12.30 11.24
N ALA A 64 -4.92 11.73 10.06
CA ALA A 64 -6.25 11.79 9.49
C ALA A 64 -7.29 11.09 10.38
N SER A 65 -6.99 9.88 10.87
CA SER A 65 -7.85 9.14 11.80
C SER A 65 -8.08 9.91 13.11
N ALA A 66 -7.01 10.44 13.72
CA ALA A 66 -7.14 11.24 14.93
C ALA A 66 -8.01 12.50 14.71
N THR A 67 -7.87 13.16 13.55
CA THR A 67 -8.64 14.34 13.20
C THR A 67 -10.12 14.00 12.93
N GLN A 68 -10.38 12.88 12.29
CA GLN A 68 -11.74 12.43 12.00
C GLN A 68 -12.53 12.12 13.26
N MET A 69 -11.90 11.55 14.28
CA MET A 69 -12.56 11.16 15.52
C MET A 69 -12.86 12.32 16.46
N TRP A 70 -11.91 13.20 16.69
CA TRP A 70 -11.98 14.25 17.73
C TRP A 70 -11.77 15.66 17.20
N GLY A 71 -11.75 15.83 15.88
CA GLY A 71 -11.61 17.14 15.23
C GLY A 71 -10.17 17.64 15.11
N PRO A 72 -9.98 18.78 14.40
CA PRO A 72 -8.66 19.29 13.99
C PRO A 72 -7.96 20.11 15.09
N ASP A 73 -8.63 20.43 16.19
CA ASP A 73 -8.05 21.28 17.24
C ASP A 73 -7.21 20.48 18.21
N THR A 74 -5.91 20.71 18.21
CA THR A 74 -4.93 20.05 19.10
C THR A 74 -5.16 20.30 20.59
N LYS A 75 -5.92 21.36 20.96
CA LYS A 75 -6.24 21.64 22.36
C LYS A 75 -7.23 20.65 22.94
N TYR A 76 -8.16 20.19 22.09
CA TYR A 76 -9.22 19.25 22.50
C TYR A 76 -8.94 17.82 22.03
N ASN A 77 -7.89 17.63 21.21
CA ASN A 77 -7.50 16.35 20.64
C ASN A 77 -6.06 15.98 21.02
N PRO A 78 -5.83 15.36 22.19
CA PRO A 78 -4.50 14.98 22.66
C PRO A 78 -3.85 13.94 21.73
N ARG A 79 -4.65 13.12 21.06
CA ARG A 79 -4.18 12.10 20.11
C ARG A 79 -3.58 12.76 18.85
N LEU A 80 -4.27 13.78 18.32
CA LEU A 80 -3.71 14.58 17.22
C LEU A 80 -2.41 15.28 17.66
N ALA A 81 -2.35 15.80 18.88
CA ALA A 81 -1.15 16.43 19.40
C ALA A 81 0.03 15.43 19.47
N LEU A 82 -0.21 14.19 19.87
CA LEU A 82 0.78 13.11 19.86
C LEU A 82 1.21 12.75 18.44
N ALA A 83 0.26 12.52 17.53
CA ALA A 83 0.54 12.21 16.12
C ALA A 83 1.36 13.32 15.44
N LEU A 84 1.05 14.59 15.69
CA LEU A 84 1.84 15.72 15.20
C LEU A 84 3.26 15.76 15.79
N SER A 85 3.43 15.37 17.06
CA SER A 85 4.74 15.23 17.69
C SER A 85 5.57 14.14 17.02
N ASN A 86 4.96 12.99 16.72
CA ASN A 86 5.57 11.89 15.98
C ASN A 86 5.96 12.32 14.56
N ALA A 87 5.07 13.01 13.85
CA ALA A 87 5.33 13.56 12.53
C ALA A 87 6.53 14.52 12.50
N LYS A 88 6.67 15.37 13.51
CA LYS A 88 7.83 16.27 13.66
C LYS A 88 9.12 15.49 13.90
N ARG A 89 9.09 14.45 14.74
CA ARG A 89 10.25 13.55 14.97
C ARG A 89 10.66 12.82 13.68
N ALA A 90 9.71 12.35 12.90
CA ALA A 90 9.93 11.72 11.60
C ALA A 90 10.31 12.72 10.49
N SER A 91 10.43 14.02 10.79
CA SER A 91 10.76 15.08 9.81
C SER A 91 9.82 15.12 8.62
N ILE A 92 8.52 14.92 8.85
CA ILE A 92 7.51 14.96 7.78
C ILE A 92 7.23 16.41 7.39
N PRO A 93 7.21 16.74 6.09
CA PRO A 93 6.92 18.07 5.59
C PRO A 93 5.55 18.58 6.05
N LYS A 94 5.49 19.87 6.40
CA LYS A 94 4.25 20.52 6.89
C LYS A 94 3.07 20.39 5.92
N ILE A 95 3.33 20.43 4.62
CA ILE A 95 2.32 20.26 3.56
C ILE A 95 1.60 18.89 3.69
N ILE A 96 2.34 17.82 4.00
CA ILE A 96 1.77 16.47 4.16
C ILE A 96 0.92 16.41 5.43
N ILE A 97 1.37 17.07 6.51
CA ILE A 97 0.62 17.16 7.77
C ILE A 97 -0.70 17.91 7.56
N GLU A 98 -0.66 19.07 6.90
CA GLU A 98 -1.86 19.87 6.58
C GLU A 98 -2.83 19.10 5.68
N ALA A 99 -2.30 18.38 4.68
CA ALA A 99 -3.09 17.50 3.82
C ALA A 99 -3.77 16.36 4.60
N ALA A 100 -3.06 15.77 5.57
CA ALA A 100 -3.61 14.70 6.41
C ALA A 100 -4.72 15.24 7.35
N ILE A 101 -4.54 16.43 7.93
CA ILE A 101 -5.58 17.09 8.75
C ILE A 101 -6.82 17.42 7.89
N ALA A 102 -6.62 17.99 6.69
CA ALA A 102 -7.72 18.29 5.78
C ALA A 102 -8.48 17.00 5.40
N ARG A 103 -7.75 15.91 5.09
CA ARG A 103 -8.35 14.60 4.78
C ARG A 103 -9.17 14.06 5.95
N GLY A 104 -8.68 14.18 7.18
CA GLY A 104 -9.45 13.79 8.37
C GLY A 104 -10.74 14.60 8.56
N GLN A 105 -10.82 15.80 8.01
CA GLN A 105 -12.03 16.63 7.95
C GLN A 105 -12.93 16.30 6.74
N GLY A 106 -12.53 15.34 5.88
CA GLY A 106 -13.24 15.03 4.64
C GLY A 106 -12.99 16.05 3.53
N LEU A 107 -11.91 16.84 3.62
CA LEU A 107 -11.54 17.86 2.66
C LEU A 107 -10.26 17.52 1.92
N SER A 108 -10.22 17.86 0.65
CA SER A 108 -9.00 17.84 -0.17
C SER A 108 -8.07 19.01 0.21
N VAL A 109 -6.82 18.95 -0.20
CA VAL A 109 -5.88 20.08 -0.10
C VAL A 109 -6.38 21.32 -0.81
N SER A 110 -7.21 21.15 -1.85
CA SER A 110 -7.88 22.22 -2.58
C SER A 110 -9.11 22.79 -1.85
N GLY A 111 -9.51 22.21 -0.71
CA GLY A 111 -10.72 22.60 0.04
C GLY A 111 -12.02 21.99 -0.49
N GLN A 112 -11.95 21.11 -1.49
CA GLN A 112 -13.14 20.39 -2.00
C GLN A 112 -13.44 19.20 -1.07
N ALA A 113 -14.72 18.83 -0.97
CA ALA A 113 -15.13 17.65 -0.23
C ALA A 113 -14.57 16.38 -0.87
N LEU A 114 -14.04 15.49 -0.07
CA LEU A 114 -13.59 14.17 -0.52
C LEU A 114 -14.79 13.22 -0.60
N GLU A 115 -14.87 12.51 -1.71
CA GLU A 115 -15.82 11.41 -1.91
C GLU A 115 -15.13 10.08 -1.67
N SER A 116 -15.80 9.19 -0.92
CA SER A 116 -15.36 7.81 -0.76
C SER A 116 -15.78 7.00 -1.98
N VAL A 117 -14.87 6.20 -2.51
CA VAL A 117 -15.07 5.34 -3.67
C VAL A 117 -14.55 3.95 -3.34
N THR A 118 -15.39 2.94 -3.50
CA THR A 118 -15.03 1.54 -3.33
C THR A 118 -14.84 0.89 -4.70
N ILE A 119 -13.73 0.23 -4.90
CA ILE A 119 -13.40 -0.51 -6.13
C ILE A 119 -13.26 -1.98 -5.77
N GLU A 120 -14.00 -2.81 -6.45
CA GLU A 120 -14.06 -4.24 -6.26
C GLU A 120 -13.31 -4.95 -7.37
N ALA A 121 -12.46 -5.91 -7.03
CA ALA A 121 -11.65 -6.61 -8.01
C ALA A 121 -11.31 -8.04 -7.57
N MET A 122 -11.04 -8.87 -8.59
CA MET A 122 -10.38 -10.14 -8.43
C MET A 122 -8.94 -9.98 -8.87
N LEU A 123 -8.00 -10.24 -7.98
CA LEU A 123 -6.56 -10.11 -8.18
C LEU A 123 -5.94 -11.45 -8.62
N PRO A 124 -4.66 -11.47 -9.07
CA PRO A 124 -3.93 -12.71 -9.33
C PRO A 124 -4.03 -13.70 -8.16
N GLY A 125 -4.07 -15.00 -8.45
CA GLY A 125 -4.30 -16.04 -7.44
C GLY A 125 -5.76 -16.20 -6.99
N SER A 126 -6.72 -15.60 -7.71
CA SER A 126 -8.16 -15.61 -7.38
C SER A 126 -8.46 -14.96 -6.03
N VAL A 127 -7.64 -14.01 -5.61
CA VAL A 127 -7.83 -13.23 -4.39
C VAL A 127 -8.83 -12.13 -4.67
N ALA A 128 -9.95 -12.13 -3.92
CA ALA A 128 -10.89 -11.02 -3.95
C ALA A 128 -10.33 -9.82 -3.18
N ALA A 129 -10.55 -8.63 -3.72
CA ALA A 129 -10.10 -7.39 -3.11
C ALA A 129 -11.20 -6.34 -3.10
N VAL A 130 -11.24 -5.57 -2.01
CA VAL A 130 -12.01 -4.34 -1.88
C VAL A 130 -11.02 -3.21 -1.61
N VAL A 131 -10.93 -2.25 -2.55
CA VAL A 131 -10.04 -1.10 -2.46
C VAL A 131 -10.87 0.13 -2.12
N GLU A 132 -10.63 0.72 -0.95
CA GLU A 132 -11.25 1.97 -0.54
C GLU A 132 -10.39 3.16 -0.92
N CYS A 133 -10.98 4.10 -1.64
CA CYS A 133 -10.33 5.33 -2.09
C CYS A 133 -11.08 6.56 -1.56
N GLN A 134 -10.34 7.62 -1.27
CA GLN A 134 -10.89 8.95 -0.99
C GLN A 134 -10.30 9.97 -1.96
N THR A 135 -11.17 10.69 -2.66
CA THR A 135 -10.75 11.63 -3.70
C THR A 135 -11.75 12.74 -3.95
N ASP A 136 -11.24 13.86 -4.43
CA ASP A 136 -12.04 14.95 -5.02
C ASP A 136 -12.28 14.75 -6.54
N GLN A 137 -11.61 13.75 -7.17
CA GLN A 137 -11.70 13.46 -8.61
C GLN A 137 -12.08 11.99 -8.86
N LYS A 138 -13.29 11.61 -8.48
CA LYS A 138 -13.80 10.25 -8.55
C LYS A 138 -13.57 9.54 -9.89
N ALA A 139 -13.89 10.22 -11.01
CA ALA A 139 -13.77 9.62 -12.33
C ALA A 139 -12.34 9.25 -12.69
N ARG A 140 -11.38 10.11 -12.33
CA ARG A 140 -9.96 9.90 -12.57
C ARG A 140 -9.44 8.73 -11.73
N VAL A 141 -9.65 8.75 -10.42
CA VAL A 141 -9.16 7.69 -9.52
C VAL A 141 -9.75 6.33 -9.89
N LEU A 142 -11.05 6.27 -10.23
CA LEU A 142 -11.67 5.04 -10.73
C LEU A 142 -10.96 4.51 -11.98
N GLN A 143 -10.55 5.38 -12.89
CA GLN A 143 -9.87 4.99 -14.11
C GLN A 143 -8.44 4.53 -13.83
N ASP A 144 -7.69 5.30 -13.02
CA ASP A 144 -6.29 5.02 -12.69
C ASP A 144 -6.16 3.69 -11.91
N VAL A 145 -6.97 3.47 -10.88
CA VAL A 145 -6.96 2.21 -10.10
C VAL A 145 -7.40 1.02 -10.93
N ARG A 146 -8.44 1.16 -11.77
CA ARG A 146 -8.88 0.10 -12.69
C ARG A 146 -7.80 -0.26 -13.70
N TYR A 147 -7.05 0.73 -14.18
CA TYR A 147 -5.93 0.51 -15.08
C TYR A 147 -4.82 -0.28 -14.36
N MET A 148 -4.41 0.14 -13.16
CA MET A 148 -3.39 -0.55 -12.36
C MET A 148 -3.77 -2.02 -12.11
N ILE A 149 -5.03 -2.29 -11.72
CA ILE A 149 -5.50 -3.65 -11.49
C ILE A 149 -5.41 -4.49 -12.76
N LYS A 150 -5.86 -3.97 -13.90
CA LYS A 150 -5.86 -4.70 -15.18
C LYS A 150 -4.46 -4.92 -15.74
N ASP A 151 -3.59 -3.94 -15.61
CA ASP A 151 -2.20 -4.00 -16.08
C ASP A 151 -1.40 -5.10 -15.36
N ASN A 152 -1.75 -5.38 -14.11
CA ASN A 152 -1.16 -6.45 -13.29
C ASN A 152 -2.00 -7.75 -13.27
N GLY A 153 -2.82 -7.98 -14.29
CA GLY A 153 -3.54 -9.25 -14.47
C GLY A 153 -4.79 -9.43 -13.61
N GLY A 154 -5.23 -8.42 -12.88
CA GLY A 154 -6.49 -8.43 -12.13
C GLY A 154 -7.71 -8.09 -12.99
N ILE A 155 -8.88 -8.42 -12.49
CA ILE A 155 -10.18 -8.18 -13.15
C ILE A 155 -11.08 -7.38 -12.21
N VAL A 156 -11.59 -6.24 -12.66
CA VAL A 156 -12.56 -5.45 -11.91
C VAL A 156 -13.92 -6.11 -12.02
N THR A 157 -14.39 -6.68 -10.94
CA THR A 157 -15.66 -7.41 -10.83
C THR A 157 -16.21 -7.27 -9.41
N PRO A 158 -17.54 -7.34 -9.20
CA PRO A 158 -18.12 -7.31 -7.88
C PRO A 158 -17.59 -8.45 -6.99
N THR A 159 -17.03 -8.10 -5.83
CA THR A 159 -16.48 -9.04 -4.85
C THR A 159 -16.95 -8.75 -3.42
N THR A 160 -17.73 -7.68 -3.21
CA THR A 160 -18.21 -7.24 -1.89
C THR A 160 -19.03 -8.32 -1.16
N PHE A 161 -19.70 -9.23 -1.90
CA PHE A 161 -20.46 -10.35 -1.30
C PHE A 161 -19.58 -11.37 -0.57
N LEU A 162 -18.25 -11.35 -0.79
CA LEU A 162 -17.27 -12.19 -0.10
C LEU A 162 -16.77 -11.54 1.22
N PHE A 163 -17.24 -10.34 1.52
CA PHE A 163 -16.85 -9.57 2.68
C PHE A 163 -18.05 -9.13 3.48
N GLU A 164 -17.84 -8.92 4.77
CA GLU A 164 -18.81 -8.31 5.68
C GLU A 164 -18.24 -7.00 6.21
N ARG A 165 -19.03 -5.94 6.20
CA ARG A 165 -18.57 -4.66 6.73
C ARG A 165 -18.79 -4.64 8.24
N LYS A 166 -17.71 -4.45 9.00
CA LYS A 166 -17.72 -4.45 10.48
C LYS A 166 -17.03 -3.21 11.03
N GLY A 167 -17.41 -2.82 12.24
CA GLY A 167 -16.66 -1.86 13.03
C GLY A 167 -15.65 -2.56 13.92
N ARG A 168 -14.49 -1.96 14.08
CA ARG A 168 -13.44 -2.42 14.97
C ARG A 168 -13.01 -1.30 15.90
N VAL A 169 -13.03 -1.59 17.20
CA VAL A 169 -12.53 -0.71 18.25
C VAL A 169 -11.37 -1.40 18.95
N VAL A 170 -10.19 -0.83 18.86
CA VAL A 170 -8.99 -1.35 19.54
C VAL A 170 -8.74 -0.53 20.79
N MET A 171 -8.63 -1.20 21.91
CA MET A 171 -8.36 -0.56 23.21
C MET A 171 -6.86 -0.51 23.48
N GLU A 172 -6.43 0.47 24.25
CA GLU A 172 -5.06 0.57 24.72
C GLU A 172 -4.66 -0.68 25.50
N LYS A 173 -3.43 -1.16 25.28
CA LYS A 173 -2.91 -2.35 25.94
C LYS A 173 -2.86 -2.15 27.44
N LYS A 174 -3.49 -3.06 28.19
CA LYS A 174 -3.37 -3.16 29.64
C LYS A 174 -2.77 -4.51 30.00
N ASP A 175 -1.68 -4.50 30.73
CA ASP A 175 -1.02 -5.74 31.13
C ASP A 175 -1.94 -6.60 32.00
N GLY A 176 -2.12 -7.86 31.61
CA GLY A 176 -2.98 -8.82 32.29
C GLY A 176 -4.47 -8.71 31.95
N ALA A 177 -4.86 -7.95 30.94
CA ALA A 177 -6.25 -7.90 30.48
C ALA A 177 -6.58 -9.19 29.70
N ASN A 178 -7.54 -9.97 30.22
CA ASN A 178 -8.09 -11.14 29.52
C ASN A 178 -9.45 -10.79 28.93
N VAL A 179 -9.81 -11.42 27.81
CA VAL A 179 -11.11 -11.23 27.15
C VAL A 179 -12.27 -11.53 28.12
N ASP A 180 -12.13 -12.59 28.93
CA ASP A 180 -13.17 -13.04 29.86
C ASP A 180 -13.53 -11.99 30.93
N ASP A 181 -12.55 -11.17 31.35
CA ASP A 181 -12.77 -10.13 32.37
C ASP A 181 -13.62 -8.95 31.85
N TYR A 182 -13.70 -8.79 30.51
CA TYR A 182 -14.38 -7.68 29.86
C TYR A 182 -15.60 -8.11 29.03
N LEU A 183 -15.91 -9.42 29.00
CA LEU A 183 -16.99 -9.95 28.16
C LEU A 183 -18.36 -9.36 28.53
N ASP A 184 -18.67 -9.30 29.82
CA ASP A 184 -19.96 -8.75 30.32
C ASP A 184 -20.11 -7.27 29.92
N GLN A 185 -19.03 -6.50 30.04
CA GLN A 185 -18.99 -5.08 29.68
C GLN A 185 -19.11 -4.87 28.17
N ALA A 186 -18.54 -5.78 27.36
CA ALA A 186 -18.66 -5.75 25.91
C ALA A 186 -20.12 -6.02 25.47
N ILE A 187 -20.77 -7.00 26.09
CA ILE A 187 -22.18 -7.32 25.83
C ILE A 187 -23.08 -6.14 26.23
N GLU A 188 -22.84 -5.54 27.39
CA GLU A 188 -23.61 -4.38 27.88
C GLU A 188 -23.43 -3.16 26.96
N ALA A 189 -22.21 -2.98 26.38
CA ALA A 189 -21.94 -1.93 25.42
C ALA A 189 -22.58 -2.16 24.04
N GLY A 190 -23.03 -3.40 23.74
CA GLY A 190 -23.59 -3.77 22.42
C GLY A 190 -22.57 -4.27 21.44
N ALA A 191 -21.44 -4.82 21.88
CA ALA A 191 -20.45 -5.42 21.01
C ALA A 191 -20.98 -6.70 20.35
N ALA A 192 -20.61 -6.93 19.11
CA ALA A 192 -20.90 -8.18 18.40
C ALA A 192 -19.97 -9.32 18.82
N ASP A 193 -18.69 -8.99 19.04
CA ASP A 193 -17.66 -9.93 19.51
C ASP A 193 -16.51 -9.17 20.20
N ILE A 194 -15.73 -9.88 21.02
CA ILE A 194 -14.52 -9.37 21.66
C ILE A 194 -13.38 -10.37 21.49
N THR A 195 -12.25 -9.89 21.01
CA THR A 195 -11.05 -10.70 20.74
C THR A 195 -9.80 -10.00 21.22
N THR A 196 -8.64 -10.66 21.06
CA THR A 196 -7.32 -10.05 21.32
C THR A 196 -6.50 -10.04 20.05
N ASP A 197 -5.81 -8.96 19.76
CA ASP A 197 -4.88 -8.89 18.63
C ASP A 197 -3.51 -9.53 18.98
N ASP A 198 -2.63 -9.63 17.96
CA ASP A 198 -1.27 -10.19 18.10
C ASP A 198 -0.41 -9.42 19.12
N LYS A 199 -0.77 -8.20 19.48
CA LYS A 199 -0.09 -7.34 20.45
C LYS A 199 -0.65 -7.47 21.86
N GLY A 200 -1.70 -8.28 22.04
CA GLY A 200 -2.40 -8.45 23.30
C GLY A 200 -3.27 -7.25 23.68
N ARG A 201 -3.78 -6.51 22.69
CA ARG A 201 -4.78 -5.45 22.88
C ARG A 201 -6.18 -6.04 22.71
N LEU A 202 -7.13 -5.54 23.46
CA LEU A 202 -8.54 -5.90 23.29
C LEU A 202 -9.10 -5.26 22.03
N VAL A 203 -9.75 -6.07 21.21
CA VAL A 203 -10.39 -5.69 19.96
C VAL A 203 -11.87 -6.03 20.05
N ILE A 204 -12.71 -5.04 19.89
CA ILE A 204 -14.15 -5.16 19.96
C ILE A 204 -14.70 -5.03 18.54
N LEU A 205 -15.46 -6.02 18.12
CA LEU A 205 -16.16 -6.01 16.83
C LEU A 205 -17.58 -5.50 17.04
N THR A 206 -18.04 -4.66 16.14
CA THR A 206 -19.34 -3.99 16.24
C THR A 206 -20.01 -3.90 14.88
N ASP A 207 -21.29 -3.56 14.87
CA ASP A 207 -21.96 -3.09 13.67
C ASP A 207 -21.33 -1.75 13.21
N PRO A 208 -21.13 -1.52 11.90
CA PRO A 208 -20.52 -0.30 11.36
C PRO A 208 -21.21 0.99 11.80
N SER A 209 -22.55 0.95 11.98
CA SER A 209 -23.34 2.12 12.37
C SER A 209 -23.16 2.51 13.83
N GLU A 210 -22.79 1.56 14.70
CA GLU A 210 -22.76 1.75 16.15
C GLU A 210 -21.33 1.77 16.72
N THR A 211 -20.32 1.61 15.88
CA THR A 211 -18.90 1.48 16.27
C THR A 211 -18.45 2.55 17.27
N LYS A 212 -18.81 3.80 17.03
CA LYS A 212 -18.43 4.92 17.90
C LYS A 212 -19.15 4.83 19.25
N THR A 213 -20.45 4.60 19.23
CA THR A 213 -21.29 4.55 20.44
C THR A 213 -20.89 3.39 21.36
N VAL A 214 -20.68 2.21 20.76
CA VAL A 214 -20.23 1.02 21.48
C VAL A 214 -18.83 1.22 22.05
N GLY A 215 -17.91 1.79 21.25
CA GLY A 215 -16.55 2.10 21.70
C GLY A 215 -16.51 3.07 22.89
N GLU A 216 -17.27 4.16 22.83
CA GLU A 216 -17.37 5.13 23.93
C GLU A 216 -18.04 4.55 25.19
N THR A 217 -19.05 3.71 25.01
CA THR A 217 -19.75 3.05 26.13
C THR A 217 -18.84 2.04 26.79
N PHE A 218 -18.17 1.21 26.00
CA PHE A 218 -17.22 0.23 26.54
C PHE A 218 -16.03 0.92 27.23
N ALA A 219 -15.49 2.00 26.69
CA ALA A 219 -14.41 2.76 27.32
C ALA A 219 -14.83 3.31 28.71
N LYS A 220 -16.08 3.75 28.84
CA LYS A 220 -16.63 4.22 30.12
C LYS A 220 -16.82 3.08 31.15
N LEU A 221 -17.28 1.92 30.69
CA LEU A 221 -17.54 0.75 31.57
C LEU A 221 -16.22 0.09 32.01
N SER A 222 -15.28 -0.09 31.10
CA SER A 222 -14.00 -0.78 31.34
C SER A 222 -12.90 0.11 31.92
N GLY A 223 -13.04 1.45 31.78
CA GLY A 223 -12.00 2.41 32.13
C GLY A 223 -10.77 2.37 31.25
N LEU A 224 -10.88 1.71 30.07
CA LEU A 224 -9.82 1.64 29.06
C LEU A 224 -9.93 2.80 28.07
N THR A 225 -8.81 3.15 27.46
CA THR A 225 -8.74 4.20 26.44
C THR A 225 -8.86 3.57 25.05
N ILE A 226 -9.63 4.19 24.16
CA ILE A 226 -9.71 3.77 22.75
C ILE A 226 -8.40 4.15 22.07
N GLU A 227 -7.70 3.19 21.50
CA GLU A 227 -6.49 3.42 20.72
C GLU A 227 -6.82 3.63 19.23
N GLU A 228 -7.72 2.83 18.69
CA GLU A 228 -8.08 2.86 17.27
C GLU A 228 -9.57 2.56 17.09
N LEU A 229 -10.18 3.22 16.13
CA LEU A 229 -11.56 3.01 15.76
C LEU A 229 -11.65 3.09 14.24
N GLU A 230 -12.12 2.03 13.62
CA GLU A 230 -12.23 1.96 12.17
C GLU A 230 -13.43 1.11 11.73
N ILE A 231 -13.84 1.31 10.49
CA ILE A 231 -14.79 0.44 9.81
C ILE A 231 -14.00 -0.26 8.72
N PHE A 232 -14.09 -1.59 8.65
CA PHE A 232 -13.30 -2.40 7.72
C PHE A 232 -14.16 -3.48 7.05
N TRP A 233 -13.63 -4.07 6.01
CA TRP A 233 -14.23 -5.20 5.31
C TRP A 233 -13.58 -6.50 5.81
N ASP A 234 -14.35 -7.29 6.55
CA ASP A 234 -13.93 -8.59 7.08
C ASP A 234 -14.24 -9.66 6.04
N PRO A 235 -13.25 -10.42 5.53
CA PRO A 235 -13.51 -11.49 4.58
C PRO A 235 -14.26 -12.65 5.24
N ASN A 236 -15.24 -13.20 4.54
CA ASN A 236 -15.97 -14.38 4.98
C ASN A 236 -15.00 -15.56 5.08
N ARG A 237 -14.99 -16.25 6.23
CA ARG A 237 -14.07 -17.37 6.51
C ARG A 237 -14.13 -18.48 5.47
N ASP A 238 -15.33 -18.76 4.96
CA ASP A 238 -15.57 -19.81 3.96
C ASP A 238 -15.04 -19.44 2.55
N SER A 239 -14.77 -18.16 2.31
CA SER A 239 -14.27 -17.63 1.03
C SER A 239 -12.78 -17.30 1.03
N MET A 240 -12.07 -17.59 2.11
CA MET A 240 -10.64 -17.29 2.20
C MET A 240 -9.82 -18.17 1.25
N VAL A 241 -8.86 -17.54 0.57
CA VAL A 241 -8.02 -18.18 -0.45
C VAL A 241 -6.58 -18.22 0.04
N GLU A 242 -5.91 -19.37 -0.16
CA GLU A 242 -4.48 -19.55 0.02
C GLU A 242 -3.78 -19.51 -1.33
N VAL A 243 -2.86 -18.57 -1.53
CA VAL A 243 -2.11 -18.44 -2.78
C VAL A 243 -0.83 -19.28 -2.67
N LYS A 244 -0.78 -20.41 -3.43
CA LYS A 244 0.34 -21.39 -3.36
C LYS A 244 1.44 -21.17 -4.39
N ASP A 245 1.16 -20.40 -5.42
CA ASP A 245 2.07 -20.15 -6.54
C ASP A 245 2.95 -18.95 -6.23
N GLU A 246 4.25 -19.14 -6.11
CA GLU A 246 5.23 -18.09 -5.79
C GLU A 246 5.23 -16.95 -6.84
N GLU A 247 4.93 -17.24 -8.11
CA GLU A 247 4.84 -16.22 -9.16
C GLU A 247 3.61 -15.34 -8.93
N GLN A 248 2.45 -15.94 -8.61
CA GLN A 248 1.22 -15.21 -8.30
C GLN A 248 1.33 -14.40 -7.00
N VAL A 249 2.02 -14.92 -5.99
CA VAL A 249 2.32 -14.20 -4.75
C VAL A 249 3.11 -12.92 -5.05
N LYS A 250 4.14 -13.03 -5.88
CA LYS A 250 4.96 -11.89 -6.26
C LYS A 250 4.19 -10.86 -7.07
N ASP A 251 3.40 -11.30 -8.06
CA ASP A 251 2.56 -10.40 -8.85
C ASP A 251 1.55 -9.67 -7.97
N LEU A 252 0.97 -10.37 -6.99
CA LEU A 252 0.06 -9.80 -6.02
C LEU A 252 0.76 -8.75 -5.12
N GLU A 253 1.95 -9.06 -4.60
CA GLU A 253 2.74 -8.13 -3.79
C GLU A 253 3.13 -6.87 -4.57
N ASP A 254 3.54 -7.01 -5.82
CA ASP A 254 3.91 -5.89 -6.69
C ASP A 254 2.69 -5.00 -6.97
N LEU A 255 1.53 -5.60 -7.26
CA LEU A 255 0.27 -4.87 -7.44
C LEU A 255 -0.17 -4.14 -6.16
N LEU A 256 -0.17 -4.83 -5.01
CA LEU A 256 -0.54 -4.23 -3.74
C LEU A 256 0.40 -3.08 -3.36
N SER A 257 1.68 -3.23 -3.66
CA SER A 257 2.67 -2.17 -3.46
C SER A 257 2.36 -0.95 -4.33
N ALA A 258 2.03 -1.15 -5.61
CA ALA A 258 1.66 -0.08 -6.53
C ALA A 258 0.37 0.63 -6.10
N LEU A 259 -0.65 -0.13 -5.69
CA LEU A 259 -1.90 0.44 -5.18
C LEU A 259 -1.70 1.25 -3.89
N ARG A 260 -0.84 0.76 -2.97
CA ARG A 260 -0.53 1.49 -1.72
C ARG A 260 0.29 2.76 -1.95
N GLU A 261 0.98 2.88 -3.08
CA GLU A 261 1.71 4.10 -3.45
C GLU A 261 0.79 5.22 -3.95
N ASP A 262 -0.44 4.90 -4.38
CA ASP A 262 -1.43 5.90 -4.78
C ASP A 262 -1.99 6.64 -3.55
N PRO A 263 -1.87 7.96 -3.49
CA PRO A 263 -2.34 8.76 -2.36
C PRO A 263 -3.86 8.76 -2.17
N SER A 264 -4.63 8.40 -3.18
CA SER A 264 -6.09 8.29 -3.10
C SER A 264 -6.55 6.99 -2.45
N VAL A 265 -5.74 5.94 -2.48
CA VAL A 265 -6.04 4.65 -1.84
C VAL A 265 -5.87 4.76 -0.33
N GLN A 266 -6.95 4.48 0.40
CA GLN A 266 -6.94 4.48 1.86
C GLN A 266 -6.58 3.11 2.41
N ASP A 267 -7.38 2.11 2.06
CA ASP A 267 -7.20 0.75 2.53
C ASP A 267 -7.52 -0.27 1.44
N ILE A 268 -6.91 -1.45 1.57
CA ILE A 268 -7.09 -2.58 0.68
C ILE A 268 -7.39 -3.80 1.55
N TYR A 269 -8.56 -4.38 1.36
CA TYR A 269 -9.02 -5.58 2.06
C TYR A 269 -8.97 -6.77 1.10
N LEU A 270 -8.45 -7.89 1.58
CA LEU A 270 -8.23 -9.10 0.81
C LEU A 270 -8.87 -10.29 1.51
N ASN A 271 -9.33 -11.27 0.74
CA ASN A 271 -9.81 -12.54 1.27
C ASN A 271 -8.71 -13.62 1.29
N SER A 272 -7.46 -13.24 1.43
CA SER A 272 -6.33 -14.17 1.54
C SER A 272 -6.04 -14.57 2.98
N ILE A 273 -5.59 -15.81 3.18
CA ILE A 273 -5.14 -16.31 4.48
C ILE A 273 -3.81 -15.66 4.84
N GLU A 274 -2.96 -15.42 3.86
CA GLU A 274 -1.67 -14.76 4.04
C GLU A 274 -1.83 -13.24 4.16
N LYS A 275 -1.05 -12.65 5.05
CA LYS A 275 -0.99 -11.19 5.21
C LYS A 275 0.10 -10.64 4.28
N PHE A 276 -0.29 -9.89 3.28
CA PHE A 276 0.58 -9.22 2.30
C PHE A 276 0.94 -7.79 2.69
#